data_8af4f64e7f8db4e2f9404b9938ad2aae
#
_entry.id   8af4f64e7f8db4e2f9404b9938ad2aae
#
_cell.length_a   1.000
_cell.length_b   1.000
_cell.length_c   1.000
_cell.angle_alpha   90.00
_cell.angle_beta   90.00
_cell.angle_gamma   90.00
#
_symmetry.space_group_name_H-M   'P 1'
#
loop_
_entity.id
_entity.type
_entity.pdbx_description
1 polymer ?
#
loop_
_entity_poly.entity_id
_entity_poly.type
_entity_poly.pdbx_seq_one_letter_code
_entity_poly.pdbx_strand_id
1 'polypeptide(L)'
;RAVLEALVKRLPPPSGNTEGPLKALLVDSWYDAYLGVMALIRVYDGTIKKGMKIRMMQTGAVHLVDRVGVFTPKLTEIDELKPGQLGFVTAAIKTVADTKVGDTITDERKPATEALAGFKPSVPVVFCGLFPVDAADYEQLRESLDRLRLNDASFSFEAESSAALGFGFRCGFLGLLHLEIIQERLEREFDLDLITTAPSVVYKINMNSG
;
A
#
# COMPACT_ATOMS: atom_id res chain seq x y z
N ARG A 1 -28.90 -16.42 9.49
CA ARG A 1 -29.64 -16.22 8.23
C ARG A 1 -30.40 -14.89 8.25
N ALA A 2 -31.20 -14.58 9.30
CA ALA A 2 -31.99 -13.32 9.40
C ALA A 2 -31.10 -12.05 9.28
N VAL A 3 -29.89 -12.04 9.82
CA VAL A 3 -28.96 -10.91 9.72
C VAL A 3 -28.52 -10.68 8.26
N LEU A 4 -28.13 -11.73 7.54
CA LEU A 4 -27.75 -11.64 6.14
C LEU A 4 -28.91 -11.16 5.25
N GLU A 5 -30.12 -11.66 5.51
CA GLU A 5 -31.32 -11.19 4.81
C GLU A 5 -31.65 -9.71 5.11
N ALA A 6 -31.41 -9.27 6.36
CA ALA A 6 -31.60 -7.87 6.73
C ALA A 6 -30.56 -6.96 6.04
N LEU A 7 -29.30 -7.38 5.92
CA LEU A 7 -28.26 -6.64 5.18
C LEU A 7 -28.69 -6.44 3.72
N VAL A 8 -29.06 -7.52 3.02
CA VAL A 8 -29.47 -7.46 1.61
C VAL A 8 -30.71 -6.58 1.39
N LYS A 9 -31.66 -6.62 2.32
CA LYS A 9 -32.94 -5.86 2.20
C LYS A 9 -32.82 -4.40 2.61
N ARG A 10 -31.93 -4.04 3.53
CA ARG A 10 -31.88 -2.72 4.17
C ARG A 10 -30.72 -1.84 3.74
N LEU A 11 -29.61 -2.41 3.27
CA LEU A 11 -28.50 -1.61 2.79
C LEU A 11 -28.72 -1.24 1.32
N PRO A 12 -28.57 0.04 0.96
CA PRO A 12 -28.63 0.44 -0.44
C PRO A 12 -27.43 -0.15 -1.20
N PRO A 13 -27.58 -0.48 -2.50
CA PRO A 13 -26.45 -0.85 -3.34
C PRO A 13 -25.46 0.32 -3.46
N PRO A 14 -24.17 0.05 -3.81
CA PRO A 14 -23.24 1.09 -4.12
C PRO A 14 -23.78 2.04 -5.20
N SER A 15 -23.67 3.34 -4.95
CA SER A 15 -24.01 4.37 -5.95
C SER A 15 -22.81 4.64 -6.86
N GLY A 16 -23.06 5.09 -8.09
CA GLY A 16 -22.05 5.53 -9.02
C GLY A 16 -22.59 5.71 -10.43
N ASN A 17 -21.90 6.50 -11.23
CA ASN A 17 -22.28 6.78 -12.62
C ASN A 17 -21.34 6.03 -13.58
N THR A 18 -21.85 5.01 -14.26
CA THR A 18 -21.08 4.19 -15.22
C THR A 18 -20.59 5.00 -16.43
N GLU A 19 -21.32 6.03 -16.85
CA GLU A 19 -20.99 6.89 -18.01
C GLU A 19 -20.13 8.11 -17.59
N GLY A 20 -19.90 8.28 -16.30
CA GLY A 20 -19.08 9.37 -15.77
C GLY A 20 -17.59 9.19 -16.05
N PRO A 21 -16.76 10.23 -15.79
CA PRO A 21 -15.31 10.08 -15.77
C PRO A 21 -14.88 9.03 -14.77
N LEU A 22 -13.89 8.21 -15.13
CA LEU A 22 -13.37 7.18 -14.23
C LEU A 22 -12.84 7.81 -12.94
N LYS A 23 -13.37 7.34 -11.81
CA LYS A 23 -12.86 7.58 -10.45
C LYS A 23 -12.76 6.24 -9.75
N ALA A 24 -11.55 5.76 -9.55
CA ALA A 24 -11.28 4.56 -8.76
C ALA A 24 -10.28 4.87 -7.66
N LEU A 25 -10.54 4.37 -6.46
CA LEU A 25 -9.64 4.50 -5.33
C LEU A 25 -8.65 3.34 -5.32
N LEU A 26 -7.36 3.64 -5.23
CA LEU A 26 -6.33 2.65 -4.96
C LEU A 26 -6.41 2.27 -3.48
N VAL A 27 -6.86 1.05 -3.23
CA VAL A 27 -7.07 0.53 -1.86
C VAL A 27 -5.82 -0.10 -1.30
N ASP A 28 -5.09 -0.84 -2.16
CA ASP A 28 -3.86 -1.54 -1.81
C ASP A 28 -3.01 -1.78 -3.06
N SER A 29 -1.72 -2.05 -2.87
CA SER A 29 -0.84 -2.46 -3.95
C SER A 29 0.25 -3.40 -3.43
N TRP A 30 0.61 -4.39 -4.25
CA TRP A 30 1.70 -5.32 -3.92
C TRP A 30 2.42 -5.76 -5.18
N TYR A 31 3.58 -6.33 -4.99
CA TYR A 31 4.36 -6.90 -6.07
C TYR A 31 4.13 -8.41 -6.17
N ASP A 32 3.73 -8.86 -7.34
CA ASP A 32 3.64 -10.27 -7.70
C ASP A 32 4.79 -10.63 -8.65
N ALA A 33 5.47 -11.74 -8.40
CA ALA A 33 6.66 -12.15 -9.18
C ALA A 33 6.36 -12.42 -10.66
N TYR A 34 5.10 -12.75 -11.00
CA TYR A 34 4.68 -13.09 -12.36
C TYR A 34 3.91 -11.97 -13.05
N LEU A 35 3.12 -11.20 -12.29
CA LEU A 35 2.20 -10.19 -12.82
C LEU A 35 2.75 -8.76 -12.64
N GLY A 36 3.84 -8.60 -11.91
CA GLY A 36 4.39 -7.29 -11.55
C GLY A 36 3.57 -6.60 -10.47
N VAL A 37 3.50 -5.29 -10.51
CA VAL A 37 2.72 -4.53 -9.55
C VAL A 37 1.23 -4.74 -9.80
N MET A 38 0.55 -5.25 -8.78
CA MET A 38 -0.90 -5.40 -8.73
C MET A 38 -1.50 -4.29 -7.87
N ALA A 39 -2.49 -3.60 -8.40
CA ALA A 39 -3.23 -2.56 -7.69
C ALA A 39 -4.65 -3.05 -7.39
N LEU A 40 -5.02 -3.11 -6.11
CA LEU A 40 -6.39 -3.34 -5.68
C LEU A 40 -7.15 -2.02 -5.71
N ILE A 41 -8.22 -1.96 -6.48
CA ILE A 41 -8.97 -0.74 -6.70
C ILE A 41 -10.46 -0.91 -6.41
N ARG A 42 -11.09 0.15 -5.92
CA ARG A 42 -12.54 0.27 -5.86
C ARG A 42 -13.03 1.33 -6.83
N VAL A 43 -13.87 0.96 -7.77
CA VAL A 43 -14.46 1.90 -8.72
C VAL A 43 -15.62 2.64 -8.08
N TYR A 44 -15.61 3.96 -8.14
CA TYR A 44 -16.69 4.85 -7.68
C TYR A 44 -17.55 5.35 -8.84
N ASP A 45 -16.91 5.85 -9.91
CA ASP A 45 -17.56 6.31 -11.13
C ASP A 45 -16.80 5.84 -12.36
N GLY A 46 -17.49 5.79 -13.49
CA GLY A 46 -16.92 5.34 -14.76
C GLY A 46 -16.69 3.83 -14.79
N THR A 47 -15.90 3.39 -15.75
CA THR A 47 -15.57 1.97 -15.96
C THR A 47 -14.08 1.86 -16.30
N ILE A 48 -13.40 0.87 -15.73
CA ILE A 48 -12.02 0.55 -16.10
C ILE A 48 -11.97 -0.77 -16.86
N LYS A 49 -11.21 -0.79 -17.95
CA LYS A 49 -11.07 -1.92 -18.89
C LYS A 49 -9.62 -2.15 -19.27
N LYS A 50 -9.33 -3.36 -19.70
CA LYS A 50 -8.05 -3.68 -20.35
C LYS A 50 -7.79 -2.75 -21.53
N GLY A 51 -6.53 -2.31 -21.70
CA GLY A 51 -6.10 -1.41 -22.77
C GLY A 51 -6.38 0.08 -22.54
N MET A 52 -7.03 0.47 -21.43
CA MET A 52 -7.19 1.88 -21.08
C MET A 52 -5.87 2.46 -20.59
N LYS A 53 -5.61 3.74 -20.92
CA LYS A 53 -4.57 4.53 -20.29
C LYS A 53 -5.16 5.20 -19.04
N ILE A 54 -4.61 4.87 -17.90
CA ILE A 54 -5.01 5.43 -16.61
C ILE A 54 -3.93 6.37 -16.09
N ARG A 55 -4.36 7.36 -15.31
CA ARG A 55 -3.50 8.32 -14.62
C ARG A 55 -3.73 8.23 -13.12
N MET A 56 -2.65 8.16 -12.35
CA MET A 56 -2.64 8.36 -10.91
C MET A 56 -2.72 9.86 -10.62
N MET A 57 -3.71 10.33 -9.88
CA MET A 57 -3.94 11.79 -9.74
C MET A 57 -2.93 12.47 -8.81
N GLN A 58 -2.41 11.77 -7.79
CA GLN A 58 -1.41 12.35 -6.87
C GLN A 58 0.01 12.32 -7.45
N THR A 59 0.40 11.19 -8.06
CA THR A 59 1.76 11.03 -8.60
C THR A 59 1.89 11.55 -10.02
N GLY A 60 0.77 11.68 -10.75
CA GLY A 60 0.74 12.04 -12.17
C GLY A 60 1.19 10.92 -13.10
N ALA A 61 1.57 9.75 -12.59
CA ALA A 61 2.05 8.62 -13.37
C ALA A 61 0.94 8.07 -14.28
N VAL A 62 1.32 7.74 -15.53
CA VAL A 62 0.39 7.22 -16.54
C VAL A 62 0.78 5.80 -16.90
N HIS A 63 -0.17 4.90 -16.86
CA HIS A 63 0.03 3.48 -17.11
C HIS A 63 -1.02 2.92 -18.07
N LEU A 64 -0.65 1.88 -18.82
CA LEU A 64 -1.57 1.14 -19.66
C LEU A 64 -2.08 -0.07 -18.91
N VAL A 65 -3.39 -0.20 -18.74
CA VAL A 65 -4.03 -1.35 -18.08
C VAL A 65 -3.82 -2.60 -18.92
N ASP A 66 -3.13 -3.59 -18.37
CA ASP A 66 -2.87 -4.88 -19.02
C ASP A 66 -3.97 -5.89 -18.67
N ARG A 67 -4.32 -6.02 -17.40
CA ARG A 67 -5.36 -6.94 -16.92
C ARG A 67 -6.27 -6.26 -15.92
N VAL A 68 -7.53 -6.72 -15.90
CA VAL A 68 -8.56 -6.35 -14.95
C VAL A 68 -9.18 -7.62 -14.40
N GLY A 69 -9.48 -7.69 -13.10
CA GLY A 69 -10.09 -8.88 -12.53
C GLY A 69 -10.57 -8.70 -11.10
N VAL A 70 -11.09 -9.79 -10.55
CA VAL A 70 -11.63 -9.89 -9.19
C VAL A 70 -11.08 -11.13 -8.48
N PHE A 71 -11.24 -11.19 -7.15
CA PHE A 71 -10.92 -12.35 -6.34
C PHE A 71 -12.20 -13.10 -5.95
N THR A 72 -12.36 -14.39 -6.39
CA THR A 72 -13.56 -15.21 -6.17
C THR A 72 -13.29 -16.67 -5.77
N PRO A 73 -12.62 -17.04 -4.72
CA PRO A 73 -11.50 -16.39 -4.00
C PRO A 73 -10.21 -16.34 -4.81
N LYS A 74 -10.13 -17.11 -5.91
CA LYS A 74 -8.98 -17.09 -6.82
C LYS A 74 -9.05 -15.86 -7.72
N LEU A 75 -7.89 -15.41 -8.15
CA LEU A 75 -7.73 -14.38 -9.15
C LEU A 75 -8.47 -14.80 -10.43
N THR A 76 -9.44 -13.99 -10.85
CA THR A 76 -10.27 -14.23 -12.03
C THR A 76 -10.28 -12.97 -12.89
N GLU A 77 -9.78 -13.08 -14.13
CA GLU A 77 -9.82 -11.97 -15.08
C GLU A 77 -11.25 -11.72 -15.55
N ILE A 78 -11.60 -10.45 -15.71
CA ILE A 78 -12.88 -9.98 -16.26
C ILE A 78 -12.62 -8.85 -17.24
N ASP A 79 -13.62 -8.54 -18.07
CA ASP A 79 -13.46 -7.53 -19.13
C ASP A 79 -13.40 -6.11 -18.58
N GLU A 80 -14.16 -5.82 -17.52
CA GLU A 80 -14.28 -4.48 -16.94
C GLU A 80 -14.70 -4.50 -15.47
N LEU A 81 -14.31 -3.44 -14.72
CA LEU A 81 -14.86 -3.11 -13.39
C LEU A 81 -15.74 -1.88 -13.51
N LYS A 82 -16.93 -1.95 -12.89
CA LYS A 82 -17.97 -0.91 -12.84
C LYS A 82 -18.08 -0.27 -11.46
N PRO A 83 -18.80 0.85 -11.32
CA PRO A 83 -19.02 1.49 -10.03
C PRO A 83 -19.53 0.52 -8.96
N GLY A 84 -18.95 0.64 -7.75
CA GLY A 84 -19.23 -0.22 -6.61
C GLY A 84 -18.42 -1.53 -6.58
N GLN A 85 -17.75 -1.92 -7.66
CA GLN A 85 -16.95 -3.13 -7.69
C GLN A 85 -15.55 -2.88 -7.12
N LEU A 86 -15.03 -3.89 -6.43
CA LEU A 86 -13.67 -4.02 -5.97
C LEU A 86 -12.97 -5.09 -6.80
N GLY A 87 -11.80 -4.77 -7.33
CA GLY A 87 -11.02 -5.72 -8.12
C GLY A 87 -9.58 -5.29 -8.25
N PHE A 88 -8.81 -6.02 -9.01
CA PHE A 88 -7.41 -5.70 -9.27
C PHE A 88 -7.20 -5.23 -10.70
N VAL A 89 -6.16 -4.43 -10.87
CA VAL A 89 -5.59 -4.08 -12.17
C VAL A 89 -4.09 -4.32 -12.16
N THR A 90 -3.56 -4.79 -13.31
CA THR A 90 -2.13 -4.75 -13.59
C THR A 90 -1.89 -3.76 -14.73
N ALA A 91 -0.85 -2.98 -14.65
CA ALA A 91 -0.66 -1.86 -15.58
C ALA A 91 0.81 -1.60 -15.92
N ALA A 92 1.61 -2.65 -16.09
CA ALA A 92 3.05 -2.55 -16.38
C ALA A 92 3.79 -1.52 -15.49
N ILE A 93 3.36 -1.38 -14.25
CA ILE A 93 3.93 -0.46 -13.27
C ILE A 93 5.27 -1.06 -12.83
N LYS A 94 6.34 -0.33 -13.05
CA LYS A 94 7.69 -0.81 -12.71
C LYS A 94 8.09 -0.55 -11.28
N THR A 95 7.48 0.46 -10.68
CA THR A 95 7.84 0.96 -9.35
C THR A 95 6.58 1.05 -8.48
N VAL A 96 6.53 0.35 -7.37
CA VAL A 96 5.40 0.44 -6.43
C VAL A 96 5.23 1.87 -5.89
N ALA A 97 6.30 2.66 -5.84
CA ALA A 97 6.24 4.07 -5.47
C ALA A 97 5.29 4.90 -6.36
N ASP A 98 5.00 4.45 -7.59
CA ASP A 98 4.03 5.09 -8.49
C ASP A 98 2.57 4.76 -8.11
N THR A 99 2.36 3.78 -7.21
CA THR A 99 1.03 3.34 -6.73
C THR A 99 0.86 3.67 -5.24
N LYS A 100 0.62 4.93 -4.95
CA LYS A 100 0.40 5.36 -3.57
C LYS A 100 -1.01 4.96 -3.12
N VAL A 101 -1.10 4.14 -2.08
CA VAL A 101 -2.38 3.75 -1.47
C VAL A 101 -3.18 5.00 -1.07
N GLY A 102 -4.46 5.04 -1.43
CA GLY A 102 -5.33 6.20 -1.27
C GLY A 102 -5.32 7.17 -2.46
N ASP A 103 -4.50 6.93 -3.50
CA ASP A 103 -4.55 7.73 -4.72
C ASP A 103 -5.83 7.46 -5.52
N THR A 104 -6.20 8.41 -6.35
CA THR A 104 -7.31 8.29 -7.29
C THR A 104 -6.80 7.97 -8.68
N ILE A 105 -7.36 6.93 -9.25
CA ILE A 105 -7.10 6.51 -10.63
C ILE A 105 -8.19 7.09 -11.52
N THR A 106 -7.79 7.74 -12.61
CA THR A 106 -8.69 8.30 -13.61
C THR A 106 -8.29 7.90 -15.03
N ASP A 107 -9.18 8.12 -16.00
CA ASP A 107 -8.85 7.95 -17.42
C ASP A 107 -7.94 9.09 -17.90
N GLU A 108 -6.84 8.76 -18.56
CA GLU A 108 -5.90 9.73 -19.12
C GLU A 108 -6.53 10.66 -20.17
N ARG A 109 -7.48 10.14 -20.97
CA ARG A 109 -8.13 10.90 -22.05
C ARG A 109 -9.27 11.78 -21.55
N LYS A 110 -10.00 11.32 -20.51
CA LYS A 110 -11.14 12.03 -19.92
C LYS A 110 -11.00 12.02 -18.40
N PRO A 111 -10.03 12.79 -17.87
CA PRO A 111 -9.73 12.75 -16.43
C PRO A 111 -10.88 13.33 -15.61
N ALA A 112 -11.06 12.79 -14.42
CA ALA A 112 -11.92 13.37 -13.40
C ALA A 112 -11.30 14.71 -12.92
N THR A 113 -12.14 15.66 -12.57
CA THR A 113 -11.71 16.99 -12.11
C THR A 113 -11.28 16.99 -10.65
N GLU A 114 -11.83 16.07 -9.84
CA GLU A 114 -11.61 16.00 -8.40
C GLU A 114 -11.15 14.60 -7.99
N ALA A 115 -10.12 14.53 -7.19
CA ALA A 115 -9.68 13.30 -6.56
C ALA A 115 -10.63 12.87 -5.44
N LEU A 116 -10.70 11.58 -5.17
CA LEU A 116 -11.35 11.02 -3.98
C LEU A 116 -10.58 11.46 -2.72
N ALA A 117 -11.26 11.48 -1.57
CA ALA A 117 -10.64 11.90 -0.31
C ALA A 117 -9.42 11.05 0.10
N GLY A 118 -9.33 9.83 -0.44
CA GLY A 118 -8.22 8.93 -0.16
C GLY A 118 -8.22 8.40 1.27
N PHE A 119 -7.06 7.90 1.69
CA PHE A 119 -6.83 7.47 3.07
C PHE A 119 -5.91 8.46 3.77
N LYS A 120 -6.08 8.63 5.08
CA LYS A 120 -5.10 9.32 5.90
C LYS A 120 -3.81 8.51 5.92
N PRO A 121 -2.64 9.11 5.71
CA PRO A 121 -1.37 8.41 5.84
C PRO A 121 -1.26 7.75 7.22
N SER A 122 -0.80 6.51 7.25
CA SER A 122 -0.45 5.85 8.50
C SER A 122 0.75 6.57 9.12
N VAL A 123 0.65 6.88 10.41
CA VAL A 123 1.73 7.54 11.15
C VAL A 123 2.31 6.53 12.13
N PRO A 124 3.59 6.19 12.03
CA PRO A 124 4.25 5.33 13.01
C PRO A 124 4.18 5.91 14.43
N VAL A 125 3.96 5.05 15.39
CA VAL A 125 3.87 5.45 16.83
C VAL A 125 4.91 4.76 17.71
N VAL A 126 5.51 3.67 17.23
CA VAL A 126 6.59 2.94 17.91
C VAL A 126 7.82 2.96 17.01
N PHE A 127 8.97 3.26 17.59
CA PHE A 127 10.24 3.34 16.88
C PHE A 127 11.28 2.46 17.55
N CYS A 128 12.08 1.74 16.75
CA CYS A 128 13.26 1.04 17.21
C CYS A 128 14.36 1.04 16.15
N GLY A 129 15.59 0.81 16.55
CA GLY A 129 16.68 0.52 15.64
C GLY A 129 16.74 -0.96 15.31
N LEU A 130 16.91 -1.29 14.05
CA LEU A 130 17.22 -2.63 13.54
C LEU A 130 18.65 -2.63 13.01
N PHE A 131 19.49 -3.47 13.58
CA PHE A 131 20.89 -3.59 13.23
C PHE A 131 21.20 -5.04 12.86
N PRO A 132 21.94 -5.31 11.78
CA PRO A 132 22.37 -6.67 11.48
C PRO A 132 23.41 -7.12 12.52
N VAL A 133 23.40 -8.40 12.89
CA VAL A 133 24.42 -8.98 13.77
C VAL A 133 25.79 -8.96 13.09
N ASP A 134 25.85 -9.31 11.79
CA ASP A 134 27.04 -9.14 10.97
C ASP A 134 26.95 -7.83 10.16
N ALA A 135 27.97 -6.98 10.28
CA ALA A 135 28.02 -5.71 9.54
C ALA A 135 28.03 -5.91 8.01
N ALA A 136 28.43 -7.07 7.51
CA ALA A 136 28.36 -7.41 6.09
C ALA A 136 26.94 -7.47 5.54
N ASP A 137 25.95 -7.75 6.40
CA ASP A 137 24.53 -7.89 6.02
C ASP A 137 23.77 -6.54 5.95
N TYR A 138 24.45 -5.41 6.16
CA TYR A 138 23.82 -4.08 6.11
C TYR A 138 23.10 -3.81 4.78
N GLU A 139 23.75 -4.09 3.66
CA GLU A 139 23.12 -3.88 2.34
C GLU A 139 21.96 -4.86 2.09
N GLN A 140 22.08 -6.11 2.54
CA GLN A 140 20.98 -7.09 2.48
C GLN A 140 19.81 -6.63 3.33
N LEU A 141 20.03 -6.10 4.52
CA LEU A 141 18.98 -5.54 5.38
C LEU A 141 18.28 -4.37 4.69
N ARG A 142 19.03 -3.45 4.07
CA ARG A 142 18.48 -2.32 3.33
C ARG A 142 17.54 -2.79 2.20
N GLU A 143 18.02 -3.71 1.36
CA GLU A 143 17.21 -4.25 0.27
C GLU A 143 15.97 -4.98 0.77
N SER A 144 16.08 -5.71 1.87
CA SER A 144 14.97 -6.45 2.48
C SER A 144 13.91 -5.50 3.04
N LEU A 145 14.31 -4.42 3.71
CA LEU A 145 13.41 -3.37 4.17
C LEU A 145 12.69 -2.67 3.00
N ASP A 146 13.40 -2.37 1.92
CA ASP A 146 12.80 -1.81 0.71
C ASP A 146 11.75 -2.76 0.11
N ARG A 147 12.06 -4.06 0.01
CA ARG A 147 11.12 -5.08 -0.48
C ARG A 147 9.89 -5.22 0.43
N LEU A 148 10.09 -5.26 1.75
CA LEU A 148 8.96 -5.30 2.69
C LEU A 148 8.07 -4.07 2.58
N ARG A 149 8.65 -2.88 2.43
CA ARG A 149 7.91 -1.63 2.27
C ARG A 149 7.04 -1.61 1.01
N LEU A 150 7.41 -2.34 -0.04
CA LEU A 150 6.57 -2.51 -1.23
C LEU A 150 5.23 -3.19 -0.89
N ASN A 151 5.23 -4.12 0.06
CA ASN A 151 4.05 -4.88 0.47
C ASN A 151 3.40 -4.33 1.74
N ASP A 152 4.08 -3.44 2.45
CA ASP A 152 3.58 -2.80 3.66
C ASP A 152 4.05 -1.34 3.73
N ALA A 153 3.25 -0.44 3.17
CA ALA A 153 3.54 1.00 3.16
C ALA A 153 3.33 1.67 4.54
N SER A 154 2.95 0.92 5.57
CA SER A 154 2.64 1.47 6.89
C SER A 154 3.85 1.60 7.82
N PHE A 155 4.98 0.97 7.50
CA PHE A 155 6.21 1.21 8.21
C PHE A 155 7.17 2.14 7.45
N SER A 156 8.01 2.84 8.21
CA SER A 156 9.04 3.73 7.69
C SER A 156 10.41 3.32 8.21
N PHE A 157 11.46 3.60 7.45
CA PHE A 157 12.83 3.40 7.92
C PHE A 157 13.75 4.48 7.36
N GLU A 158 14.77 4.79 8.12
CA GLU A 158 15.86 5.71 7.77
C GLU A 158 17.19 5.13 8.28
N ALA A 159 18.27 5.45 7.59
CA ALA A 159 19.58 4.97 8.02
C ALA A 159 19.94 5.54 9.39
N GLU A 160 20.47 4.70 10.27
CA GLU A 160 20.94 5.05 11.61
C GLU A 160 22.31 4.45 11.86
N SER A 161 23.12 5.11 12.68
CA SER A 161 24.39 4.60 13.12
C SER A 161 24.49 4.61 14.64
N SER A 162 25.02 3.54 15.20
CA SER A 162 25.26 3.40 16.63
C SER A 162 26.76 3.16 16.87
N ALA A 163 27.33 3.83 17.85
CA ALA A 163 28.73 3.61 18.23
C ALA A 163 28.98 2.16 18.71
N ALA A 164 27.98 1.48 19.24
CA ALA A 164 28.08 0.13 19.77
C ALA A 164 27.67 -0.95 18.74
N LEU A 165 26.68 -0.66 17.86
CA LEU A 165 26.07 -1.63 16.97
C LEU A 165 26.44 -1.41 15.48
N GLY A 166 27.17 -0.33 15.15
CA GLY A 166 27.51 -0.02 13.77
C GLY A 166 26.38 0.63 12.99
N PHE A 167 26.24 0.26 11.71
CA PHE A 167 25.21 0.80 10.82
C PHE A 167 23.97 -0.07 10.84
N GLY A 168 22.81 0.57 10.83
CA GLY A 168 21.49 -0.05 10.83
C GLY A 168 20.44 0.93 10.37
N PHE A 169 19.19 0.68 10.77
CA PHE A 169 18.05 1.51 10.38
C PHE A 169 17.16 1.80 11.58
N ARG A 170 16.78 3.07 11.73
CA ARG A 170 15.70 3.47 12.60
C ARG A 170 14.38 3.22 11.89
N CYS A 171 13.58 2.34 12.45
CA CYS A 171 12.30 1.93 11.87
C CYS A 171 11.14 2.43 12.71
N GLY A 172 10.06 2.86 12.02
CA GLY A 172 8.82 3.30 12.65
C GLY A 172 7.66 2.37 12.28
N PHE A 173 6.86 1.97 13.29
CA PHE A 173 5.82 0.96 13.21
C PHE A 173 4.50 1.47 13.78
N LEU A 174 3.37 0.87 13.38
CA LEU A 174 2.03 1.18 13.90
C LEU A 174 1.83 0.72 15.36
N GLY A 175 2.67 -0.17 15.86
CA GLY A 175 2.63 -0.70 17.22
C GLY A 175 3.61 -1.85 17.42
N LEU A 176 3.66 -2.40 18.64
CA LEU A 176 4.59 -3.48 18.98
C LEU A 176 4.35 -4.76 18.15
N LEU A 177 3.10 -5.15 17.96
CA LEU A 177 2.77 -6.31 17.12
C LEU A 177 3.24 -6.14 15.67
N HIS A 178 3.11 -4.95 15.11
CA HIS A 178 3.60 -4.65 13.78
C HIS A 178 5.14 -4.77 13.70
N LEU A 179 5.85 -4.28 14.72
CA LEU A 179 7.31 -4.44 14.86
C LEU A 179 7.69 -5.93 14.85
N GLU A 180 7.03 -6.74 15.70
CA GLU A 180 7.29 -8.18 15.80
C GLU A 180 7.07 -8.90 14.47
N ILE A 181 5.99 -8.57 13.74
CA ILE A 181 5.70 -9.15 12.43
C ILE A 181 6.79 -8.80 11.42
N ILE A 182 7.20 -7.53 11.34
CA ILE A 182 8.25 -7.10 10.39
C ILE A 182 9.59 -7.75 10.74
N GLN A 183 9.96 -7.80 12.02
CA GLN A 183 11.17 -8.47 12.47
C GLN A 183 11.17 -9.95 12.09
N GLU A 184 10.09 -10.68 12.41
CA GLU A 184 9.96 -12.10 12.09
C GLU A 184 10.00 -12.38 10.59
N ARG A 185 9.45 -11.46 9.77
CA ARG A 185 9.54 -11.55 8.32
C ARG A 185 10.96 -11.34 7.82
N LEU A 186 11.70 -10.37 8.35
CA LEU A 186 13.11 -10.14 7.99
C LEU A 186 13.97 -11.37 8.32
N GLU A 187 13.75 -11.98 9.47
CA GLU A 187 14.46 -13.19 9.90
C GLU A 187 14.11 -14.41 9.03
N ARG A 188 12.81 -14.65 8.77
CA ARG A 188 12.36 -15.87 8.08
C ARG A 188 12.39 -15.80 6.55
N GLU A 189 12.03 -14.64 5.96
CA GLU A 189 11.93 -14.51 4.50
C GLU A 189 13.27 -14.12 3.87
N PHE A 190 14.12 -13.41 4.64
CA PHE A 190 15.38 -12.86 4.13
C PHE A 190 16.63 -13.40 4.82
N ASP A 191 16.48 -14.34 5.77
CA ASP A 191 17.58 -15.02 6.48
C ASP A 191 18.55 -14.01 7.13
N LEU A 192 17.98 -13.03 7.84
CA LEU A 192 18.73 -11.97 8.52
C LEU A 192 18.73 -12.19 10.03
N ASP A 193 19.90 -12.16 10.65
CA ASP A 193 20.05 -12.09 12.11
C ASP A 193 20.08 -10.63 12.56
N LEU A 194 19.14 -10.23 13.41
CA LEU A 194 18.93 -8.83 13.77
C LEU A 194 19.07 -8.55 15.28
N ILE A 195 19.66 -7.41 15.59
CA ILE A 195 19.62 -6.79 16.92
C ILE A 195 18.57 -5.69 16.87
N THR A 196 17.57 -5.81 17.73
CA THR A 196 16.51 -4.82 17.87
C THR A 196 16.74 -4.00 19.15
N THR A 197 16.75 -2.67 19.03
CA THR A 197 16.84 -1.82 20.21
C THR A 197 15.50 -1.76 20.94
N ALA A 198 15.51 -1.34 22.22
CA ALA A 198 14.28 -1.17 22.98
C ALA A 198 13.31 -0.21 22.25
N PRO A 199 12.03 -0.59 22.08
CA PRO A 199 11.05 0.27 21.43
C PRO A 199 10.86 1.60 22.16
N SER A 200 10.75 2.68 21.42
CA SER A 200 10.50 4.03 21.92
C SER A 200 9.30 4.65 21.24
N VAL A 201 8.73 5.68 21.83
CA VAL A 201 7.60 6.45 21.28
C VAL A 201 8.01 7.91 21.10
N VAL A 202 7.32 8.62 20.22
CA VAL A 202 7.51 10.06 20.04
C VAL A 202 6.69 10.81 21.07
N TYR A 203 7.34 11.72 21.82
CA TYR A 203 6.71 12.62 22.76
C TYR A 203 6.55 14.02 22.16
N LYS A 204 5.37 14.59 22.27
CA LYS A 204 5.14 16.00 21.96
C LYS A 204 5.17 16.78 23.28
N ILE A 205 6.19 17.62 23.45
CA ILE A 205 6.33 18.47 24.62
C ILE A 205 5.77 19.85 24.28
N ASN A 206 4.74 20.29 25.00
CA ASN A 206 4.23 21.66 24.92
C ASN A 206 4.86 22.46 26.07
N MET A 207 5.65 23.49 25.74
CA MET A 207 6.27 24.37 26.72
C MET A 207 5.23 25.35 27.27
N ASN A 208 5.25 25.59 28.58
CA ASN A 208 4.34 26.56 29.23
C ASN A 208 4.68 28.04 28.90
N SER A 209 5.80 28.27 28.27
CA SER A 209 6.29 29.62 27.93
C SER A 209 5.95 30.08 26.50
N GLY A 210 4.96 29.49 25.85
CA GLY A 210 4.44 29.94 24.55
C GLY A 210 5.16 29.29 23.39
#